data_f6e4a140da5f1e7801bf243e7fde80c1
#
_entry.id   f6e4a140da5f1e7801bf243e7fde80c1
#
_cell.length_a   1.000
_cell.length_b   1.000
_cell.length_c   1.000
_cell.angle_alpha   90.00
_cell.angle_beta   90.00
_cell.angle_gamma   90.00
#
_symmetry.space_group_name_H-M   'P 1'
#
loop_
_entity.id
_entity.type
_entity.pdbx_description
1 polymer ?
#
loop_
_entity_poly.entity_id
_entity_poly.type
_entity_poly.pdbx_seq_one_letter_code
_entity_poly.pdbx_strand_id
1 'polypeptide(L)'
;MAIFKVGLKAINPSDNSKQTKSYAALVDTGSHMTWMPKQALLDIGITPKGKRSFLTATRQKTIREYGYAILATDKYETNCEVVFGEKNDAILLGVRTIEGFGVKIDNVNGRFEPVERFVTGITLIHEGEDGMEAEQKREDEERA
;
A
#
# COMPACT_ATOMS: atom_id res chain seq x y z
N MET A 1 14.59 0.40 13.27
CA MET A 1 14.28 0.25 11.86
C MET A 1 14.36 -1.22 11.46
N ALA A 2 13.40 -1.68 10.71
CA ALA A 2 13.41 -3.06 10.28
C ALA A 2 14.43 -3.24 9.19
N ILE A 3 15.08 -4.40 9.16
CA ILE A 3 16.02 -4.70 8.11
C ILE A 3 15.74 -6.09 7.62
N PHE A 4 14.69 -6.29 6.93
CA PHE A 4 14.42 -7.56 6.29
C PHE A 4 13.76 -7.28 4.95
N LYS A 5 13.70 -8.30 4.12
CA LYS A 5 13.13 -8.17 2.79
C LYS A 5 11.93 -9.07 2.66
N VAL A 6 10.99 -8.65 1.84
CA VAL A 6 9.82 -9.47 1.54
C VAL A 6 9.64 -9.47 0.03
N GLY A 7 8.98 -10.47 -0.48
CA GLY A 7 8.63 -10.51 -1.88
C GLY A 7 7.46 -9.56 -2.13
N LEU A 8 7.63 -8.66 -3.08
CA LEU A 8 6.62 -7.65 -3.38
C LEU A 8 6.37 -7.62 -4.87
N LYS A 9 5.12 -7.60 -5.27
CA LYS A 9 4.78 -7.41 -6.68
C LYS A 9 3.77 -6.32 -6.81
N ALA A 10 3.65 -5.77 -7.99
CA ALA A 10 2.66 -4.78 -8.31
C ALA A 10 1.65 -5.36 -9.30
N ILE A 11 0.41 -4.97 -9.17
CA ILE A 11 -0.68 -5.46 -9.99
C ILE A 11 -1.41 -4.24 -10.51
N ASN A 12 -1.78 -4.28 -11.80
CA ASN A 12 -2.53 -3.19 -12.40
C ASN A 12 -3.95 -3.20 -11.84
N PRO A 13 -4.41 -2.11 -11.22
CA PRO A 13 -5.74 -2.09 -10.62
C PRO A 13 -6.87 -2.23 -11.64
N SER A 14 -6.62 -1.86 -12.89
CA SER A 14 -7.63 -1.95 -13.93
C SER A 14 -7.63 -3.29 -14.65
N ASP A 15 -6.58 -4.07 -14.49
CA ASP A 15 -6.48 -5.37 -15.15
C ASP A 15 -5.58 -6.26 -14.30
N ASN A 16 -6.18 -7.04 -13.42
CA ASN A 16 -5.43 -7.84 -12.46
C ASN A 16 -4.62 -8.97 -13.11
N SER A 17 -4.80 -9.21 -14.39
CA SER A 17 -3.97 -10.21 -15.05
C SER A 17 -2.59 -9.62 -15.33
N LYS A 18 -2.42 -8.30 -15.24
CA LYS A 18 -1.15 -7.64 -15.48
C LYS A 18 -0.43 -7.43 -14.15
N GLN A 19 0.56 -8.23 -13.92
CA GLN A 19 1.29 -8.22 -12.65
C GLN A 19 2.77 -8.32 -12.90
N THR A 20 3.58 -7.74 -12.03
CA THR A 20 5.02 -7.90 -12.12
C THR A 20 5.41 -9.24 -11.51
N LYS A 21 6.64 -9.64 -11.69
CA LYS A 21 7.18 -10.74 -10.91
C LYS A 21 7.34 -10.23 -9.47
N SER A 22 7.68 -11.11 -8.57
CA SER A 22 7.94 -10.75 -7.18
C SER A 22 9.36 -10.23 -7.08
N TYR A 23 9.53 -9.07 -6.48
CA TYR A 23 10.84 -8.48 -6.25
C TYR A 23 11.17 -8.51 -4.76
N ALA A 24 12.41 -8.69 -4.42
CA ALA A 24 12.83 -8.62 -3.02
C ALA A 24 12.86 -7.14 -2.64
N ALA A 25 11.97 -6.72 -1.79
CA ALA A 25 11.88 -5.33 -1.36
C ALA A 25 12.34 -5.20 0.07
N LEU A 26 13.15 -4.18 0.36
CA LEU A 26 13.61 -3.93 1.70
C LEU A 26 12.49 -3.23 2.46
N VAL A 27 12.12 -3.74 3.61
CA VAL A 27 11.12 -3.12 4.46
C VAL A 27 11.80 -1.94 5.13
N ASP A 28 11.37 -0.73 4.79
CA ASP A 28 12.05 0.47 5.22
C ASP A 28 11.07 1.44 5.88
N THR A 29 11.05 1.46 7.21
CA THR A 29 10.15 2.33 7.94
C THR A 29 10.58 3.80 7.88
N GLY A 30 11.76 4.06 7.33
CA GLY A 30 12.19 5.42 7.07
C GLY A 30 11.69 5.96 5.74
N SER A 31 11.10 5.10 4.90
CA SER A 31 10.56 5.51 3.63
C SER A 31 9.05 5.62 3.75
N HIS A 32 8.51 6.76 3.34
CA HIS A 32 7.06 6.96 3.39
C HIS A 32 6.40 6.15 2.28
N MET A 33 6.98 6.15 1.11
CA MET A 33 6.39 5.51 -0.06
C MET A 33 7.17 4.28 -0.47
N THR A 34 6.50 3.39 -1.20
CA THR A 34 7.10 2.19 -1.76
C THR A 34 7.69 2.53 -3.11
N TRP A 35 8.87 2.00 -3.39
CA TRP A 35 9.61 2.24 -4.65
C TRP A 35 9.79 0.91 -5.37
N MET A 36 9.41 0.87 -6.63
CA MET A 36 9.57 -0.31 -7.47
C MET A 36 10.19 0.11 -8.80
N PRO A 37 10.80 -0.83 -9.52
CA PRO A 37 11.47 -0.49 -10.78
C PRO A 37 10.50 0.11 -11.78
N LYS A 38 10.89 1.22 -12.37
CA LYS A 38 10.06 1.92 -13.34
C LYS A 38 9.62 1.02 -14.47
N GLN A 39 10.54 0.29 -15.07
CA GLN A 39 10.20 -0.51 -16.23
C GLN A 39 9.19 -1.60 -15.87
N ALA A 40 9.30 -2.19 -14.69
CA ALA A 40 8.36 -3.21 -14.28
C ALA A 40 6.95 -2.64 -14.18
N LEU A 41 6.81 -1.42 -13.67
CA LEU A 41 5.51 -0.79 -13.53
C LEU A 41 4.95 -0.41 -14.92
N LEU A 42 5.79 0.10 -15.80
CA LEU A 42 5.34 0.47 -17.12
C LEU A 42 4.90 -0.78 -17.90
N ASP A 43 5.60 -1.89 -17.72
CA ASP A 43 5.29 -3.11 -18.44
C ASP A 43 3.91 -3.68 -18.08
N ILE A 44 3.41 -3.38 -16.92
CA ILE A 44 2.08 -3.84 -16.53
C ILE A 44 1.03 -2.75 -16.72
N GLY A 45 1.38 -1.67 -17.39
CA GLY A 45 0.41 -0.65 -17.75
C GLY A 45 0.18 0.42 -16.69
N ILE A 46 1.05 0.53 -15.70
CA ILE A 46 0.93 1.61 -14.72
C ILE A 46 1.53 2.85 -15.34
N THR A 47 0.76 3.91 -15.42
CA THR A 47 1.26 5.16 -16.00
C THR A 47 1.54 6.15 -14.89
N PRO A 48 2.58 6.96 -15.05
CA PRO A 48 2.87 7.97 -14.04
C PRO A 48 1.74 9.00 -13.97
N LYS A 49 1.41 9.42 -12.77
CA LYS A 49 0.39 10.43 -12.53
C LYS A 49 1.00 11.80 -12.31
N GLY A 50 2.25 11.84 -11.91
CA GLY A 50 2.92 13.10 -11.64
C GLY A 50 4.28 12.84 -11.06
N LYS A 51 4.89 13.85 -10.48
CA LYS A 51 6.21 13.76 -9.90
C LYS A 51 6.18 14.21 -8.46
N ARG A 52 7.08 13.66 -7.67
CA ARG A 52 7.24 14.05 -6.29
C ARG A 52 8.70 14.24 -5.98
N SER A 53 8.97 15.11 -5.04
CA SER A 53 10.31 15.41 -4.59
C SER A 53 10.56 14.66 -3.30
N PHE A 54 11.70 14.02 -3.20
CA PHE A 54 12.08 13.26 -2.02
C PHE A 54 13.39 13.81 -1.50
N LEU A 55 13.54 13.82 -0.17
CA LEU A 55 14.76 14.28 0.44
C LEU A 55 15.50 13.04 0.95
N THR A 56 16.73 12.87 0.51
CA THR A 56 17.51 11.69 0.93
C THR A 56 18.12 11.94 2.30
N ALA A 57 18.71 10.90 2.88
CA ALA A 57 19.36 11.01 4.18
C ALA A 57 20.50 12.03 4.15
N THR A 58 21.11 12.26 2.99
CA THR A 58 22.18 13.24 2.86
C THR A 58 21.64 14.61 2.47
N ARG A 59 20.32 14.77 2.57
CA ARG A 59 19.66 16.02 2.29
C ARG A 59 19.69 16.45 0.84
N GLN A 60 19.84 15.52 -0.04
CA GLN A 60 19.78 15.79 -1.47
C GLN A 60 18.35 15.60 -1.94
N LYS A 61 17.90 16.50 -2.80
CA LYS A 61 16.57 16.40 -3.32
C LYS A 61 16.57 15.52 -4.56
N THR A 62 15.65 14.61 -4.65
CA THR A 62 15.52 13.71 -5.76
C THR A 62 14.08 13.75 -6.25
N ILE A 63 13.89 13.83 -7.55
CA ILE A 63 12.55 13.86 -8.12
C ILE A 63 12.29 12.56 -8.83
N ARG A 64 11.13 11.96 -8.56
CA ARG A 64 10.72 10.72 -9.22
C ARG A 64 9.25 10.81 -9.60
N GLU A 65 8.88 10.03 -10.60
CA GLU A 65 7.49 9.90 -10.99
C GLU A 65 6.80 8.97 -10.01
N TYR A 66 5.50 9.06 -9.90
CA TYR A 66 4.71 8.16 -9.08
C TYR A 66 3.41 7.82 -9.79
N GLY A 67 2.83 6.73 -9.41
CA GLY A 67 1.52 6.30 -9.90
C GLY A 67 0.82 5.46 -8.86
N TYR A 68 -0.19 4.73 -9.26
CA TYR A 68 -0.98 3.92 -8.32
C TYR A 68 -1.01 2.48 -8.78
N ALA A 69 -0.87 1.57 -7.86
CA ALA A 69 -0.89 0.14 -8.17
C ALA A 69 -1.38 -0.63 -6.96
N ILE A 70 -1.81 -1.84 -7.17
CA ILE A 70 -2.03 -2.75 -6.06
C ILE A 70 -0.66 -3.32 -5.75
N LEU A 71 -0.22 -3.19 -4.51
CA LEU A 71 1.04 -3.74 -4.06
C LEU A 71 0.74 -4.94 -3.17
N ALA A 72 1.39 -6.04 -3.45
CA ALA A 72 1.04 -7.32 -2.84
C ALA A 72 2.24 -8.13 -2.41
N THR A 73 2.12 -8.77 -1.26
CA THR A 73 3.01 -9.81 -0.81
C THR A 73 2.23 -11.11 -0.86
N ASP A 74 2.76 -12.20 -0.33
CA ASP A 74 2.03 -13.46 -0.31
C ASP A 74 0.69 -13.36 0.40
N LYS A 75 0.61 -12.59 1.45
CA LYS A 75 -0.57 -12.59 2.29
C LYS A 75 -1.32 -11.29 2.33
N TYR A 76 -0.75 -10.21 1.85
CA TYR A 76 -1.33 -8.90 2.01
C TYR A 76 -1.33 -8.14 0.71
N GLU A 77 -2.33 -7.30 0.50
CA GLU A 77 -2.30 -6.41 -0.64
C GLU A 77 -3.02 -5.11 -0.31
N THR A 78 -2.65 -4.06 -0.98
CA THR A 78 -3.30 -2.76 -0.81
C THR A 78 -3.08 -1.94 -2.08
N ASN A 79 -4.03 -1.07 -2.40
CA ASN A 79 -3.90 -0.17 -3.54
C ASN A 79 -3.30 1.11 -3.00
N CYS A 80 -2.16 1.51 -3.52
CA CYS A 80 -1.50 2.68 -2.98
C CYS A 80 -0.56 3.32 -3.97
N GLU A 81 -0.02 4.47 -3.63
CA GLU A 81 0.95 5.15 -4.45
C GLU A 81 2.24 4.36 -4.51
N VAL A 82 2.87 4.35 -5.66
CA VAL A 82 4.15 3.68 -5.84
C VAL A 82 5.07 4.62 -6.62
N VAL A 83 6.32 4.71 -6.21
CA VAL A 83 7.31 5.54 -6.88
C VAL A 83 7.99 4.72 -7.96
N PHE A 84 8.16 5.33 -9.14
CA PHE A 84 8.86 4.70 -10.25
C PHE A 84 10.35 4.86 -10.00
N GLY A 85 10.98 3.81 -9.52
CA GLY A 85 12.40 3.84 -9.21
C GLY A 85 13.25 3.81 -10.47
N GLU A 86 14.26 4.64 -10.49
CA GLU A 86 15.19 4.67 -11.62
C GLU A 86 16.28 3.62 -11.41
N LYS A 87 17.18 3.52 -12.38
CA LYS A 87 18.09 2.40 -12.47
C LYS A 87 18.82 2.01 -11.20
N ASN A 88 19.32 2.91 -10.45
CA ASN A 88 20.10 2.56 -9.27
C ASN A 88 19.34 2.74 -7.96
N ASP A 89 18.05 2.93 -8.04
CA ASP A 89 17.26 3.11 -6.85
C ASP A 89 16.97 1.76 -6.18
N ALA A 90 16.89 1.75 -4.89
CA ALA A 90 16.55 0.53 -4.16
C ALA A 90 15.06 0.24 -4.29
N ILE A 91 14.70 -1.02 -4.18
CA ILE A 91 13.30 -1.43 -4.10
C ILE A 91 12.93 -1.42 -2.63
N LEU A 92 12.01 -0.55 -2.25
CA LEU A 92 11.68 -0.30 -0.86
C LEU A 92 10.19 -0.50 -0.62
N LEU A 93 9.85 -1.11 0.50
CA LEU A 93 8.48 -1.21 0.94
C LEU A 93 8.30 -0.19 2.05
N GLY A 94 7.52 0.83 1.78
CA GLY A 94 7.39 1.98 2.68
C GLY A 94 6.21 1.90 3.62
N VAL A 95 6.14 2.87 4.52
CA VAL A 95 5.16 2.92 5.58
C VAL A 95 3.72 2.94 5.09
N ARG A 96 3.43 3.69 4.03
CA ARG A 96 2.05 3.77 3.56
C ARG A 96 1.52 2.42 3.11
N THR A 97 2.35 1.63 2.47
CA THR A 97 1.96 0.30 2.02
C THR A 97 1.77 -0.62 3.22
N ILE A 98 2.67 -0.53 4.21
CA ILE A 98 2.57 -1.36 5.40
C ILE A 98 1.27 -1.04 6.14
N GLU A 99 0.92 0.23 6.24
CA GLU A 99 -0.33 0.62 6.87
C GLU A 99 -1.51 0.11 6.05
N GLY A 100 -1.42 0.18 4.74
CA GLY A 100 -2.47 -0.33 3.87
C GLY A 100 -2.70 -1.82 4.03
N PHE A 101 -1.67 -2.57 4.33
CA PHE A 101 -1.78 -4.01 4.56
C PHE A 101 -2.49 -4.29 5.89
N GLY A 102 -2.53 -3.34 6.81
CA GLY A 102 -3.14 -3.56 8.12
C GLY A 102 -2.26 -4.41 9.01
N VAL A 103 -0.96 -4.20 8.96
CA VAL A 103 0.00 -4.99 9.74
C VAL A 103 0.95 -4.08 10.49
N LYS A 104 1.63 -4.63 11.47
CA LYS A 104 2.74 -3.97 12.10
C LYS A 104 3.97 -4.83 11.86
N ILE A 105 5.13 -4.27 12.09
CA ILE A 105 6.38 -4.96 11.85
C ILE A 105 6.88 -5.59 13.12
N ASP A 106 7.19 -6.88 13.01
CA ASP A 106 7.84 -7.61 14.08
C ASP A 106 9.33 -7.59 13.76
N ASN A 107 10.07 -6.67 14.37
CA ASN A 107 11.48 -6.53 14.09
C ASN A 107 12.33 -7.69 14.62
N VAL A 108 11.82 -8.42 15.58
CA VAL A 108 12.58 -9.52 16.14
C VAL A 108 12.63 -10.68 15.19
N ASN A 109 11.50 -11.02 14.60
CA ASN A 109 11.43 -12.16 13.70
C ASN A 109 11.45 -11.77 12.21
N GLY A 110 11.50 -10.48 11.91
CA GLY A 110 11.57 -10.03 10.52
C GLY A 110 10.32 -10.39 9.72
N ARG A 111 9.16 -10.08 10.25
CA ARG A 111 7.92 -10.42 9.57
C ARG A 111 6.83 -9.43 9.89
N PHE A 112 5.71 -9.53 9.21
CA PHE A 112 4.55 -8.71 9.48
C PHE A 112 3.60 -9.47 10.40
N GLU A 113 2.89 -8.71 11.25
CA GLU A 113 1.86 -9.27 12.09
C GLU A 113 0.59 -8.50 11.85
N PRO A 114 -0.55 -9.16 11.65
CA PRO A 114 -1.81 -8.47 11.45
C PRO A 114 -2.18 -7.64 12.67
N VAL A 115 -2.79 -6.47 12.44
CA VAL A 115 -3.30 -5.68 13.53
C VAL A 115 -4.77 -5.47 13.30
N GLU A 116 -5.51 -5.35 14.39
CA GLU A 116 -6.91 -5.12 14.27
C GLU A 116 -7.14 -3.70 13.92
N ARG A 117 -8.03 -3.45 12.95
CA ARG A 117 -8.35 -2.10 12.60
C ARG A 117 -9.34 -1.59 13.62
N PHE A 118 -9.09 -0.40 14.10
CA PHE A 118 -9.88 0.11 15.16
C PHE A 118 -10.63 1.31 14.72
N VAL A 119 -11.92 1.35 14.99
CA VAL A 119 -12.76 2.47 14.65
C VAL A 119 -13.39 2.98 15.94
N THR A 120 -13.11 4.24 16.29
CA THR A 120 -13.67 4.80 17.50
C THR A 120 -14.75 5.79 17.14
N GLY A 121 -15.63 6.03 18.01
CA GLY A 121 -16.67 7.03 17.79
C GLY A 121 -17.71 6.67 16.77
N ILE A 122 -17.78 5.41 16.41
CA ILE A 122 -18.70 5.00 15.42
C ILE A 122 -20.08 4.95 15.99
N THR A 123 -21.04 5.45 15.26
CA THR A 123 -22.44 5.38 15.63
C THR A 123 -23.06 4.45 14.62
N LEU A 124 -23.72 3.45 15.09
CA LEU A 124 -24.39 2.55 14.19
C LEU A 124 -25.61 3.24 13.68
N ILE A 125 -25.71 3.32 12.39
CA ILE A 125 -26.82 3.93 11.78
C ILE A 125 -27.84 2.92 11.48
N HIS A 126 -28.96 3.10 12.00
CA HIS A 126 -29.99 2.15 11.71
C HIS A 126 -30.89 2.83 10.80
N GLU A 127 -30.77 2.42 9.64
CA GLU A 127 -31.57 3.00 8.77
C GLU A 127 -32.73 2.59 8.74
N GLY A 128 -33.35 2.98 8.84
CA GLY A 128 -34.40 2.53 8.90
C GLY A 128 -35.01 3.23 9.94
N GLU A 129 -34.72 3.56 10.60
CA GLU A 129 -35.25 4.04 11.55
C GLU A 129 -35.35 5.29 11.44
N ASP A 130 -35.11 5.52 10.78
CA ASP A 130 -35.15 6.37 10.53
C ASP A 130 -34.50 6.57 9.92
N GLY A 131 -34.41 6.59 9.59
CA GLY A 131 -33.61 6.43 9.06
C GLY A 131 -33.20 5.47 9.69
N MET A 132 -33.60 5.25 10.53
CA MET A 132 -33.24 4.35 11.16
C MET A 132 -33.86 3.24 10.80
N GLU A 133 -34.88 3.26 10.44
CA GLU A 133 -35.32 2.12 10.12
C GLU A 133 -34.86 1.82 8.86
N ALA A 134 -34.67 2.67 8.19
CA ALA A 134 -34.21 2.34 6.96
C ALA A 134 -32.90 1.98 7.27
N GLU A 135 -32.30 2.56 8.07
CA GLU A 135 -31.07 2.29 8.41
C GLU A 135 -31.06 1.04 9.03
N GLN A 136 -31.93 0.76 9.78
CA GLN A 136 -31.96 -0.47 10.31
C GLN A 136 -32.07 -1.47 9.32
N LYS A 137 -32.86 -1.30 8.38
CA LYS A 137 -32.90 -2.28 7.46
C LYS A 137 -31.74 -2.26 6.78
N ARG A 138 -31.11 -1.15 6.59
CA ARG A 138 -30.01 -1.23 5.86
C ARG A 138 -28.99 -1.74 6.70
N GLU A 139 -29.05 -1.56 7.84
CA GLU A 139 -28.13 -2.06 8.65
C GLU A 139 -28.27 -3.40 8.72
N ASP A 140 -29.35 -3.77 8.62
CA ASP A 140 -29.50 -5.16 8.61
C ASP A 140 -28.96 -5.59 7.38
N GLU A 141 -28.94 -4.81 6.42
CA GLU A 141 -28.43 -5.23 5.28
C GLU A 141 -27.11 -4.89 5.27
N GLU A 142 -26.67 -3.97 5.84
CA GLU A 142 -25.37 -3.79 5.76
C GLU A 142 -24.77 -4.35 6.78
N ARG A 143 -25.39 -4.68 7.61
CA ARG A 143 -24.80 -5.39 8.52
C ARG A 143 -24.95 -6.49 8.04
N ALA A 144 -25.23 -6.01 7.56
CA ALA A 144 -25.58 -6.16 7.02
C ALA A 144 -25.11 -5.63 6.47
#